data_a83534c6e6d409acbf7fe93e1f8bf3a9
#
_entry.id   a83534c6e6d409acbf7fe93e1f8bf3a9
#
_cell.length_a   1.000
_cell.length_b   1.000
_cell.length_c   1.000
_cell.angle_alpha   90.00
_cell.angle_beta   90.00
_cell.angle_gamma   90.00
#
_symmetry.space_group_name_H-M   'P 1'
#
loop_
_entity.id
_entity.type
_entity.pdbx_description
1 polymer ?
#
loop_
_entity_poly.entity_id
_entity_poly.type
_entity_poly.pdbx_seq_one_letter_code
_entity_poly.pdbx_strand_id
1 'polypeptide(L)'
;MILSQNYLKIIVLIILSAFPGLSQASPVACCTSNMGQFCMELFERQAPGTVANFIRYVNSGAYAQGIFHRSMPGFVIQGGGFKVTGSDTGAKVSAVDVFDPIKNEFGISNTRGTVAMAKVGGDPDSATSQWFVSLADNSVNLDNQNGGFTVFAKILYNGMAIFDAIAALQRVNFGGALSTTPTINFDVTQPPQVDNFVVISSVDLHDVTGVFDGSTAGFAVDAGNNHYFDVRLQLVASESGIVFELDPGSIVQLTTEPGNRATFSAGNGTLLIPSVMIDETTIVKNVVLALTDPVSFQFTLVGFE
;
A
#
# COMPACT_ATOMS: atom_id res chain seq x y z
N MET A 1 -17.77 -35.07 15.95
CA MET A 1 -17.93 -35.05 14.50
C MET A 1 -19.11 -34.18 14.02
N ILE A 2 -19.72 -33.39 14.89
CA ILE A 2 -20.87 -32.50 14.57
C ILE A 2 -20.45 -31.01 14.52
N LEU A 3 -19.30 -30.66 15.08
CA LEU A 3 -18.80 -29.28 15.14
C LEU A 3 -18.29 -28.74 13.79
N SER A 4 -17.75 -29.58 12.90
CA SER A 4 -17.11 -29.11 11.65
C SER A 4 -18.09 -28.59 10.57
N GLN A 5 -19.34 -29.07 10.54
CA GLN A 5 -20.31 -28.64 9.53
C GLN A 5 -21.03 -27.32 9.88
N ASN A 6 -21.08 -26.93 11.16
CA ASN A 6 -21.75 -25.71 11.58
C ASN A 6 -20.90 -24.46 11.33
N TYR A 7 -19.56 -24.55 11.41
CA TYR A 7 -18.68 -23.41 11.13
C TYR A 7 -18.71 -22.99 9.65
N LEU A 8 -18.74 -23.97 8.75
CA LEU A 8 -18.83 -23.71 7.32
C LEU A 8 -20.18 -23.07 6.95
N LYS A 9 -21.27 -23.44 7.63
CA LYS A 9 -22.61 -22.89 7.38
C LYS A 9 -22.77 -21.44 7.87
N ILE A 10 -22.08 -21.03 8.94
CA ILE A 10 -22.17 -19.67 9.48
C ILE A 10 -21.37 -18.71 8.57
N ILE A 11 -20.22 -19.15 8.06
CA ILE A 11 -19.42 -18.33 7.09
C ILE A 11 -20.18 -18.16 5.78
N VAL A 12 -20.91 -19.18 5.31
CA VAL A 12 -21.65 -19.16 4.03
C VAL A 12 -22.94 -18.30 4.11
N LEU A 13 -23.51 -18.07 5.30
CA LEU A 13 -24.81 -17.40 5.42
C LEU A 13 -24.76 -15.87 5.39
N ILE A 14 -23.54 -15.27 5.47
CA ILE A 14 -23.35 -13.80 5.52
C ILE A 14 -23.08 -13.19 4.14
N ILE A 15 -22.94 -13.99 3.06
CA ILE A 15 -22.39 -13.51 1.79
C ILE A 15 -23.43 -13.52 0.67
N LEU A 16 -23.96 -12.36 0.32
CA LEU A 16 -24.58 -12.08 -0.99
C LEU A 16 -24.20 -10.69 -1.48
N SER A 17 -22.96 -10.54 -1.98
CA SER A 17 -22.62 -9.51 -2.98
C SER A 17 -21.29 -9.89 -3.64
N ALA A 18 -21.34 -10.49 -4.83
CA ALA A 18 -20.16 -10.87 -5.61
C ALA A 18 -19.75 -9.73 -6.53
N PHE A 19 -18.48 -9.30 -6.40
CA PHE A 19 -17.76 -8.59 -7.46
C PHE A 19 -16.62 -9.49 -7.97
N PRO A 20 -16.41 -9.61 -9.28
CA PRO A 20 -15.30 -10.41 -9.81
C PRO A 20 -13.99 -9.65 -9.67
N GLY A 21 -13.03 -10.20 -8.93
CA GLY A 21 -11.67 -9.67 -8.81
C GLY A 21 -10.66 -10.81 -8.71
N LEU A 22 -9.61 -10.73 -9.50
CA LEU A 22 -8.45 -11.61 -9.41
C LEU A 22 -7.78 -11.41 -8.04
N SER A 23 -7.51 -12.50 -7.33
CA SER A 23 -6.91 -12.47 -6.00
C SER A 23 -5.42 -12.75 -6.10
N GLN A 24 -4.62 -11.84 -5.57
CA GLN A 24 -3.22 -12.08 -5.24
C GLN A 24 -2.93 -11.56 -3.82
N ALA A 25 -1.78 -11.99 -3.25
CA ALA A 25 -1.23 -11.43 -2.02
C ALA A 25 -1.22 -9.90 -2.08
N SER A 26 -1.20 -9.24 -0.93
CA SER A 26 -1.00 -7.78 -0.92
C SER A 26 0.50 -7.49 -1.04
N PRO A 27 1.05 -7.21 -2.23
CA PRO A 27 2.45 -6.84 -2.34
C PRO A 27 2.68 -5.54 -1.58
N VAL A 28 3.82 -5.47 -0.89
CA VAL A 28 4.26 -4.27 -0.19
C VAL A 28 5.48 -3.71 -0.91
N ALA A 29 5.47 -2.42 -1.18
CA ALA A 29 6.62 -1.69 -1.71
C ALA A 29 7.24 -0.84 -0.61
N CYS A 30 8.49 -1.11 -0.24
CA CYS A 30 9.26 -0.33 0.73
C CYS A 30 10.26 0.57 0.02
N CYS A 31 10.13 1.87 0.22
CA CYS A 31 10.99 2.90 -0.38
C CYS A 31 12.01 3.38 0.64
N THR A 32 13.30 3.31 0.32
CA THR A 32 14.37 3.95 1.08
C THR A 32 14.63 5.34 0.53
N SER A 33 14.58 6.34 1.39
CA SER A 33 14.88 7.73 1.01
C SER A 33 15.88 8.36 1.97
N ASN A 34 16.44 9.51 1.60
CA ASN A 34 17.29 10.32 2.50
C ASN A 34 16.49 11.03 3.62
N MET A 35 15.16 10.86 3.67
CA MET A 35 14.29 11.31 4.77
C MET A 35 13.80 10.17 5.65
N GLY A 36 14.20 8.92 5.34
CA GLY A 36 13.80 7.69 6.04
C GLY A 36 13.16 6.68 5.10
N GLN A 37 12.83 5.51 5.66
CA GLN A 37 12.16 4.42 4.95
C GLN A 37 10.65 4.51 5.20
N PHE A 38 9.86 4.30 4.14
CA PHE A 38 8.41 4.15 4.22
C PHE A 38 7.95 2.99 3.34
N CYS A 39 6.93 2.27 3.81
CA CYS A 39 6.33 1.17 3.05
C CYS A 39 4.90 1.51 2.65
N MET A 40 4.42 0.90 1.58
CA MET A 40 3.06 1.02 1.11
C MET A 40 2.49 -0.35 0.72
N GLU A 41 1.28 -0.65 1.20
CA GLU A 41 0.49 -1.81 0.78
C GLU A 41 -0.15 -1.49 -0.57
N LEU A 42 0.08 -2.35 -1.57
CA LEU A 42 -0.45 -2.18 -2.92
C LEU A 42 -1.82 -2.86 -3.05
N PHE A 43 -2.80 -2.18 -3.60
CA PHE A 43 -4.18 -2.64 -3.73
C PHE A 43 -4.42 -3.35 -5.07
N GLU A 44 -3.76 -4.50 -5.25
CA GLU A 44 -3.77 -5.21 -6.54
C GLU A 44 -5.17 -5.64 -6.99
N ARG A 45 -6.09 -5.88 -6.07
CA ARG A 45 -7.46 -6.25 -6.42
C ARG A 45 -8.32 -5.07 -6.86
N GLN A 46 -8.12 -3.92 -6.23
CA GLN A 46 -8.91 -2.72 -6.52
C GLN A 46 -8.38 -1.94 -7.72
N ALA A 47 -7.08 -2.08 -8.01
CA ALA A 47 -6.40 -1.36 -9.09
C ALA A 47 -5.31 -2.24 -9.76
N PRO A 48 -5.68 -3.40 -10.34
CA PRO A 48 -4.72 -4.40 -10.83
C PRO A 48 -3.81 -3.86 -11.93
N GLY A 49 -4.34 -3.11 -12.89
CA GLY A 49 -3.56 -2.51 -13.97
C GLY A 49 -2.60 -1.44 -13.45
N THR A 50 -3.05 -0.67 -12.47
CA THR A 50 -2.25 0.40 -11.85
C THR A 50 -1.12 -0.18 -11.00
N VAL A 51 -1.39 -1.20 -10.19
CA VAL A 51 -0.37 -1.90 -9.41
C VAL A 51 0.65 -2.57 -10.31
N ALA A 52 0.21 -3.28 -11.36
CA ALA A 52 1.11 -3.88 -12.34
C ALA A 52 2.01 -2.84 -13.03
N ASN A 53 1.46 -1.67 -13.37
CA ASN A 53 2.21 -0.55 -13.91
C ASN A 53 3.25 -0.01 -12.92
N PHE A 54 2.88 0.21 -11.65
CA PHE A 54 3.80 0.65 -10.61
C PHE A 54 4.94 -0.36 -10.41
N ILE A 55 4.63 -1.66 -10.29
CA ILE A 55 5.64 -2.74 -10.17
C ILE A 55 6.55 -2.79 -11.39
N ARG A 56 6.03 -2.54 -12.61
CA ARG A 56 6.84 -2.45 -13.83
C ARG A 56 7.88 -1.33 -13.75
N TYR A 57 7.52 -0.14 -13.22
CA TYR A 57 8.46 0.96 -12.99
C TYR A 57 9.48 0.63 -11.91
N VAL A 58 9.08 -0.04 -10.82
CA VAL A 58 10.01 -0.52 -9.78
C VAL A 58 11.04 -1.47 -10.39
N ASN A 59 10.58 -2.52 -11.10
CA ASN A 59 11.43 -3.55 -11.71
C ASN A 59 12.35 -3.00 -12.80
N SER A 60 11.97 -1.92 -13.47
CA SER A 60 12.84 -1.24 -14.45
C SER A 60 13.90 -0.34 -13.80
N GLY A 61 13.89 -0.17 -12.47
CA GLY A 61 14.75 0.77 -11.75
C GLY A 61 14.39 2.24 -12.00
N ALA A 62 13.20 2.51 -12.54
CA ALA A 62 12.78 3.87 -12.89
C ALA A 62 12.65 4.79 -11.68
N TYR A 63 12.35 4.25 -10.50
CA TYR A 63 12.20 5.05 -9.27
C TYR A 63 13.49 5.19 -8.46
N ALA A 64 14.57 4.47 -8.81
CA ALA A 64 15.87 4.68 -8.18
C ALA A 64 16.44 6.06 -8.55
N GLN A 65 16.96 6.80 -7.56
CA GLN A 65 17.34 8.21 -7.65
C GLN A 65 16.19 9.14 -8.03
N GLY A 66 14.93 8.66 -7.83
CA GLY A 66 13.72 9.43 -8.01
C GLY A 66 13.57 10.52 -6.96
N ILE A 67 13.00 11.67 -7.33
CA ILE A 67 12.78 12.78 -6.40
C ILE A 67 11.28 13.04 -6.18
N PHE A 68 10.95 13.53 -4.98
CA PHE A 68 9.69 14.22 -4.76
C PHE A 68 9.83 15.63 -5.33
N HIS A 69 9.21 15.85 -6.48
CA HIS A 69 9.40 17.08 -7.25
C HIS A 69 8.33 18.14 -6.98
N ARG A 70 7.25 17.76 -6.31
CA ARG A 70 6.15 18.66 -5.98
C ARG A 70 5.64 18.40 -4.56
N SER A 71 5.62 19.43 -3.71
CA SER A 71 5.06 19.40 -2.35
C SER A 71 4.02 20.51 -2.20
N MET A 72 2.79 20.10 -1.87
CA MET A 72 1.67 20.99 -1.58
C MET A 72 1.15 20.66 -0.18
N PRO A 73 1.64 21.32 0.88
CA PRO A 73 1.22 21.04 2.25
C PRO A 73 -0.29 21.11 2.43
N GLY A 74 -0.84 20.14 3.17
CA GLY A 74 -2.28 19.98 3.34
C GLY A 74 -3.02 19.41 2.13
N PHE A 75 -2.29 19.07 1.06
CA PHE A 75 -2.87 18.46 -0.14
C PHE A 75 -2.09 17.19 -0.52
N VAL A 76 -1.00 17.29 -1.28
CA VAL A 76 -0.26 16.10 -1.77
C VAL A 76 1.25 16.33 -1.82
N ILE A 77 2.00 15.22 -1.79
CA ILE A 77 3.42 15.14 -2.20
C ILE A 77 3.51 14.20 -3.40
N GLN A 78 4.13 14.65 -4.50
CA GLN A 78 4.16 13.95 -5.76
C GLN A 78 5.60 13.59 -6.14
N GLY A 79 5.79 12.33 -6.57
CA GLY A 79 7.04 11.77 -7.03
C GLY A 79 6.88 10.98 -8.33
N GLY A 80 7.90 10.18 -8.69
CA GLY A 80 7.85 9.24 -9.83
C GLY A 80 8.01 9.88 -11.21
N GLY A 81 8.20 11.20 -11.31
CA GLY A 81 8.35 11.89 -12.60
C GLY A 81 9.76 12.27 -12.97
N PHE A 82 10.64 12.39 -11.99
CA PHE A 82 11.98 12.92 -12.17
C PHE A 82 13.01 12.17 -11.34
N LYS A 83 14.23 12.13 -11.85
CA LYS A 83 15.44 11.60 -11.20
C LYS A 83 16.47 12.69 -11.04
N VAL A 84 17.35 12.54 -10.05
CA VAL A 84 18.50 13.42 -9.83
C VAL A 84 19.79 12.63 -9.90
N THR A 85 20.80 13.21 -10.54
CA THR A 85 22.17 12.69 -10.57
C THR A 85 23.15 13.80 -10.22
N GLY A 86 24.31 13.46 -9.64
CA GLY A 86 25.39 14.41 -9.41
C GLY A 86 26.16 14.73 -10.70
N SER A 87 26.72 15.94 -10.78
CA SER A 87 27.65 16.36 -11.80
C SER A 87 28.69 17.30 -11.17
N ASP A 88 29.81 17.58 -11.88
CA ASP A 88 30.86 18.49 -11.41
C ASP A 88 30.35 19.93 -11.19
N THR A 89 29.21 20.27 -11.76
CA THR A 89 28.57 21.61 -11.65
C THR A 89 27.33 21.63 -10.77
N GLY A 90 27.02 20.53 -10.09
CA GLY A 90 25.83 20.40 -9.22
C GLY A 90 24.92 19.24 -9.62
N ALA A 91 23.68 19.29 -9.16
CA ALA A 91 22.68 18.29 -9.46
C ALA A 91 22.07 18.50 -10.86
N LYS A 92 21.87 17.39 -11.57
CA LYS A 92 21.12 17.34 -12.84
C LYS A 92 19.81 16.57 -12.62
N VAL A 93 18.71 17.24 -12.86
CA VAL A 93 17.37 16.62 -12.84
C VAL A 93 16.96 16.25 -14.27
N SER A 94 16.44 15.04 -14.45
CA SER A 94 15.92 14.53 -15.73
C SER A 94 14.58 13.85 -15.52
N ALA A 95 13.72 13.84 -16.55
CA ALA A 95 12.48 13.09 -16.51
C ALA A 95 12.75 11.58 -16.47
N VAL A 96 11.83 10.84 -15.84
CA VAL A 96 11.77 9.37 -15.92
C VAL A 96 11.24 8.98 -17.29
N ASP A 97 11.86 7.97 -17.92
CA ASP A 97 11.32 7.36 -19.14
C ASP A 97 9.98 6.72 -18.84
N VAL A 98 8.96 7.01 -19.65
CA VAL A 98 7.60 6.54 -19.40
C VAL A 98 7.22 5.38 -20.30
N PHE A 99 6.47 4.44 -19.76
CA PHE A 99 5.73 3.42 -20.53
C PHE A 99 4.41 4.00 -21.02
N ASP A 100 3.67 3.20 -21.82
CA ASP A 100 2.36 3.58 -22.32
C ASP A 100 1.41 3.91 -21.15
N PRO A 101 0.50 4.88 -21.33
CA PRO A 101 -0.50 5.23 -20.34
C PRO A 101 -1.42 4.06 -20.00
N ILE A 102 -1.96 4.08 -18.81
CA ILE A 102 -2.89 3.06 -18.29
C ILE A 102 -4.30 3.61 -18.11
N LYS A 103 -5.27 2.71 -18.14
CA LYS A 103 -6.68 3.04 -17.86
C LYS A 103 -6.85 3.45 -16.40
N ASN A 104 -7.79 4.36 -16.19
CA ASN A 104 -8.20 4.76 -14.85
C ASN A 104 -9.00 3.64 -14.17
N GLU A 105 -8.63 3.30 -12.93
CA GLU A 105 -9.27 2.29 -12.10
C GLU A 105 -9.79 2.92 -10.79
N PHE A 106 -10.32 4.15 -10.86
CA PHE A 106 -10.82 4.83 -9.68
C PHE A 106 -11.92 4.00 -8.99
N GLY A 107 -11.76 3.77 -7.68
CA GLY A 107 -12.69 2.99 -6.86
C GLY A 107 -12.53 3.20 -5.36
N ILE A 108 -11.40 3.77 -4.94
CA ILE A 108 -11.08 4.08 -3.53
C ILE A 108 -10.91 5.59 -3.40
N SER A 109 -11.49 6.16 -2.34
CA SER A 109 -11.39 7.60 -2.05
C SER A 109 -9.98 8.05 -1.70
N ASN A 110 -9.60 9.24 -2.18
CA ASN A 110 -8.31 9.88 -1.96
C ASN A 110 -8.24 10.53 -0.56
N THR A 111 -8.14 9.72 0.49
CA THR A 111 -8.02 10.18 1.88
C THR A 111 -6.56 10.27 2.32
N ARG A 112 -6.29 10.85 3.52
CA ARG A 112 -4.93 10.95 4.05
C ARG A 112 -4.24 9.57 4.09
N GLY A 113 -3.01 9.51 3.59
CA GLY A 113 -2.18 8.30 3.55
C GLY A 113 -2.40 7.41 2.33
N THR A 114 -3.39 7.70 1.48
CA THR A 114 -3.54 6.99 0.21
C THR A 114 -2.53 7.45 -0.82
N VAL A 115 -2.14 6.53 -1.70
CA VAL A 115 -1.23 6.76 -2.83
C VAL A 115 -1.99 6.59 -4.13
N ALA A 116 -1.98 7.61 -4.99
CA ALA A 116 -2.73 7.59 -6.24
C ALA A 116 -1.88 8.02 -7.44
N MET A 117 -2.30 7.59 -8.64
CA MET A 117 -1.61 7.97 -9.88
C MET A 117 -1.92 9.41 -10.27
N ALA A 118 -0.87 10.16 -10.62
CA ALA A 118 -1.02 11.47 -11.24
C ALA A 118 -1.35 11.32 -12.73
N LYS A 119 -2.17 12.24 -13.25
CA LYS A 119 -2.69 12.23 -14.62
C LYS A 119 -2.59 13.62 -15.28
N VAL A 120 -2.64 13.65 -16.59
CA VAL A 120 -2.80 14.88 -17.36
C VAL A 120 -4.23 15.41 -17.20
N GLY A 121 -4.37 16.72 -17.00
CA GLY A 121 -5.69 17.34 -16.85
C GLY A 121 -6.56 17.13 -18.10
N GLY A 122 -7.81 16.67 -17.91
CA GLY A 122 -8.75 16.41 -18.98
C GLY A 122 -8.62 15.03 -19.66
N ASP A 123 -7.65 14.20 -19.24
CA ASP A 123 -7.47 12.84 -19.75
C ASP A 123 -7.40 11.84 -18.58
N PRO A 124 -8.49 11.14 -18.27
CA PRO A 124 -8.54 10.19 -17.17
C PRO A 124 -7.62 8.97 -17.36
N ASP A 125 -7.29 8.60 -18.59
CA ASP A 125 -6.50 7.42 -18.94
C ASP A 125 -5.03 7.76 -19.27
N SER A 126 -4.50 8.87 -18.75
CA SER A 126 -3.16 9.38 -19.05
C SER A 126 -2.09 9.07 -18.00
N ALA A 127 -2.41 8.26 -16.98
CA ALA A 127 -1.44 7.92 -15.94
C ALA A 127 -0.27 7.10 -16.51
N THR A 128 0.97 7.46 -16.10
CA THR A 128 2.19 6.76 -16.50
C THR A 128 3.04 6.40 -15.27
N SER A 129 4.11 7.18 -14.96
CA SER A 129 5.05 6.90 -13.88
C SER A 129 4.76 7.67 -12.59
N GLN A 130 4.09 8.83 -12.68
CA GLN A 130 3.96 9.74 -11.55
C GLN A 130 2.84 9.33 -10.59
N TRP A 131 3.13 9.43 -9.31
CA TRP A 131 2.20 9.16 -8.23
C TRP A 131 2.30 10.20 -7.12
N PHE A 132 1.30 10.27 -6.27
CA PHE A 132 1.28 11.19 -5.13
C PHE A 132 0.71 10.54 -3.89
N VAL A 133 1.12 11.06 -2.73
CA VAL A 133 0.57 10.71 -1.41
C VAL A 133 -0.33 11.84 -0.94
N SER A 134 -1.55 11.52 -0.54
CA SER A 134 -2.51 12.45 0.04
C SER A 134 -2.13 12.81 1.49
N LEU A 135 -1.94 14.10 1.77
CA LEU A 135 -1.60 14.62 3.11
C LEU A 135 -2.84 14.93 3.96
N ALA A 136 -4.00 14.97 3.34
CA ALA A 136 -5.29 15.23 3.96
C ALA A 136 -6.38 14.38 3.28
N ASP A 137 -7.62 14.51 3.75
CA ASP A 137 -8.77 14.02 3.00
C ASP A 137 -9.00 14.91 1.78
N ASN A 138 -8.68 14.38 0.62
CA ASN A 138 -8.79 15.05 -0.67
C ASN A 138 -9.98 14.52 -1.50
N SER A 139 -10.86 13.69 -0.91
CA SER A 139 -11.95 13.00 -1.60
C SER A 139 -12.89 13.96 -2.33
N VAL A 140 -13.25 15.09 -1.71
CA VAL A 140 -14.11 16.09 -2.31
C VAL A 140 -13.55 16.63 -3.63
N ASN A 141 -12.23 16.72 -3.74
CA ASN A 141 -11.54 17.23 -4.92
C ASN A 141 -11.17 16.08 -5.89
N LEU A 142 -10.33 15.14 -5.42
CA LEU A 142 -9.66 14.17 -6.30
C LEU A 142 -10.57 13.02 -6.76
N ASP A 143 -11.65 12.72 -6.05
CA ASP A 143 -12.60 11.69 -6.45
C ASP A 143 -13.55 12.17 -7.56
N ASN A 144 -13.76 13.49 -7.66
CA ASN A 144 -14.79 14.08 -8.50
C ASN A 144 -14.28 14.76 -9.77
N GLN A 145 -12.96 14.86 -9.97
CA GLN A 145 -12.39 15.48 -11.17
C GLN A 145 -11.61 14.48 -12.01
N ASN A 146 -11.55 14.71 -13.32
CA ASN A 146 -10.78 13.90 -14.28
C ASN A 146 -11.05 12.37 -14.17
N GLY A 147 -12.31 11.98 -13.90
CA GLY A 147 -12.72 10.59 -13.72
C GLY A 147 -12.30 9.95 -12.38
N GLY A 148 -11.93 10.75 -11.38
CA GLY A 148 -11.35 10.30 -10.11
C GLY A 148 -9.89 9.87 -10.25
N PHE A 149 -9.06 10.05 -9.24
CA PHE A 149 -7.67 9.61 -9.25
C PHE A 149 -7.55 8.22 -8.63
N THR A 150 -7.02 7.25 -9.37
CA THR A 150 -6.89 5.86 -8.92
C THR A 150 -5.98 5.74 -7.73
N VAL A 151 -6.54 5.46 -6.56
CA VAL A 151 -5.81 5.03 -5.38
C VAL A 151 -5.40 3.58 -5.60
N PHE A 152 -4.08 3.30 -5.55
CA PHE A 152 -3.53 1.96 -5.77
C PHE A 152 -2.72 1.45 -4.59
N ALA A 153 -2.50 2.30 -3.55
CA ALA A 153 -1.80 1.91 -2.34
C ALA A 153 -2.17 2.79 -1.14
N LYS A 154 -1.75 2.36 0.05
CA LYS A 154 -1.75 3.18 1.27
C LYS A 154 -0.39 3.12 1.95
N ILE A 155 0.03 4.21 2.57
CA ILE A 155 1.22 4.27 3.41
C ILE A 155 0.97 3.48 4.69
N LEU A 156 1.93 2.65 5.04
CA LEU A 156 1.89 1.80 6.23
C LEU A 156 2.65 2.43 7.41
N TYR A 157 2.33 1.94 8.59
CA TYR A 157 3.04 2.21 9.84
C TYR A 157 3.23 3.71 10.11
N ASN A 158 4.45 4.11 10.44
CA ASN A 158 4.80 5.51 10.71
C ASN A 158 5.23 6.30 9.45
N GLY A 159 5.08 5.71 8.25
CA GLY A 159 5.54 6.34 7.00
C GLY A 159 4.95 7.72 6.75
N MET A 160 3.73 8.01 7.22
CA MET A 160 3.13 9.33 7.09
C MET A 160 3.89 10.44 7.84
N ALA A 161 4.65 10.12 8.89
CA ALA A 161 5.50 11.11 9.56
C ALA A 161 6.63 11.61 8.64
N ILE A 162 7.13 10.76 7.73
CA ILE A 162 8.12 11.15 6.71
C ILE A 162 7.50 12.15 5.72
N PHE A 163 6.26 11.88 5.26
CA PHE A 163 5.57 12.79 4.35
C PHE A 163 5.21 14.13 5.00
N ASP A 164 4.86 14.13 6.29
CA ASP A 164 4.67 15.37 7.07
C ASP A 164 5.98 16.16 7.19
N ALA A 165 7.11 15.47 7.43
CA ALA A 165 8.43 16.10 7.46
C ALA A 165 8.81 16.68 6.09
N ILE A 166 8.56 15.97 4.98
CA ILE A 166 8.77 16.48 3.62
C ILE A 166 7.88 17.70 3.34
N ALA A 167 6.62 17.68 3.79
CA ALA A 167 5.70 18.81 3.63
C ALA A 167 6.15 20.07 4.36
N ALA A 168 6.90 19.91 5.45
CA ALA A 168 7.46 21.02 6.25
C ALA A 168 8.73 21.64 5.64
N LEU A 169 9.37 20.97 4.66
CA LEU A 169 10.59 21.46 4.02
C LEU A 169 10.34 22.76 3.24
N GLN A 170 11.43 23.53 3.08
CA GLN A 170 11.46 24.67 2.16
C GLN A 170 11.13 24.18 0.73
N ARG A 171 10.27 24.90 0.03
CA ARG A 171 9.95 24.65 -1.37
C ARG A 171 10.65 25.66 -2.26
N VAL A 172 11.30 25.16 -3.30
CA VAL A 172 12.05 25.99 -4.26
C VAL A 172 11.44 25.81 -5.65
N ASN A 173 11.37 26.90 -6.38
CA ASN A 173 10.90 26.91 -7.75
C ASN A 173 12.09 26.77 -8.71
N PHE A 174 12.27 25.56 -9.25
CA PHE A 174 13.24 25.26 -10.31
C PHE A 174 12.64 25.34 -11.72
N GLY A 175 11.38 25.80 -11.83
CA GLY A 175 10.65 25.96 -13.08
C GLY A 175 9.78 24.77 -13.50
N GLY A 176 8.75 25.01 -14.30
CA GLY A 176 7.85 24.00 -14.84
C GLY A 176 7.25 23.09 -13.76
N ALA A 177 7.37 21.79 -13.96
CA ALA A 177 6.88 20.79 -13.01
C ALA A 177 7.63 20.79 -11.66
N LEU A 178 8.78 21.44 -11.59
CA LEU A 178 9.63 21.54 -10.38
C LEU A 178 9.37 22.85 -9.60
N SER A 179 8.23 23.51 -9.81
CA SER A 179 7.94 24.83 -9.24
C SER A 179 7.70 24.83 -7.73
N THR A 180 7.48 23.69 -7.10
CA THR A 180 7.27 23.52 -5.66
C THR A 180 8.05 22.35 -5.09
N THR A 181 9.31 22.18 -5.54
CA THR A 181 10.17 21.07 -5.12
C THR A 181 10.59 21.23 -3.65
N PRO A 182 10.34 20.24 -2.78
CA PRO A 182 10.83 20.28 -1.40
C PRO A 182 12.34 20.10 -1.38
N THR A 183 13.05 20.91 -0.60
CA THR A 183 14.52 20.92 -0.55
C THR A 183 15.05 20.83 0.87
N ILE A 184 16.16 20.12 1.03
CA ILE A 184 16.86 19.88 2.29
C ILE A 184 18.06 20.84 2.35
N ASN A 185 18.10 21.73 3.35
CA ASN A 185 19.24 22.63 3.63
C ASN A 185 19.77 23.37 2.37
N PHE A 186 18.88 23.71 1.45
CA PHE A 186 19.29 24.35 0.19
C PHE A 186 19.47 25.86 0.35
N ASP A 187 20.66 26.33 -0.02
CA ASP A 187 20.97 27.75 -0.18
C ASP A 187 20.71 28.16 -1.64
N VAL A 188 19.70 28.98 -1.88
CA VAL A 188 19.28 29.44 -3.20
C VAL A 188 20.35 30.26 -3.95
N THR A 189 21.41 30.68 -3.26
CA THR A 189 22.55 31.41 -3.86
C THR A 189 23.59 30.46 -4.49
N GLN A 190 23.48 29.16 -4.24
CA GLN A 190 24.38 28.13 -4.74
C GLN A 190 23.68 27.22 -5.76
N PRO A 191 24.42 26.57 -6.66
CA PRO A 191 23.86 25.49 -7.46
C PRO A 191 23.38 24.34 -6.58
N PRO A 192 22.16 23.76 -6.84
CA PRO A 192 21.67 22.65 -6.05
C PRO A 192 22.57 21.42 -6.18
N GLN A 193 22.76 20.70 -5.09
CA GLN A 193 23.43 19.40 -5.04
C GLN A 193 22.38 18.28 -4.89
N VAL A 194 22.78 17.02 -5.12
CA VAL A 194 21.88 15.87 -5.00
C VAL A 194 21.22 15.83 -3.62
N ASP A 195 22.00 16.10 -2.56
CA ASP A 195 21.54 16.06 -1.18
C ASP A 195 20.54 17.18 -0.81
N ASN A 196 20.38 18.15 -1.68
CA ASN A 196 19.33 19.17 -1.53
C ASN A 196 17.94 18.68 -1.96
N PHE A 197 17.87 17.54 -2.64
CA PHE A 197 16.59 16.95 -3.04
C PHE A 197 16.17 15.85 -2.07
N VAL A 198 14.86 15.63 -1.93
CA VAL A 198 14.34 14.43 -1.29
C VAL A 198 14.39 13.31 -2.29
N VAL A 199 15.32 12.37 -2.09
CA VAL A 199 15.67 11.32 -3.06
C VAL A 199 15.24 9.94 -2.55
N ILE A 200 14.58 9.17 -3.41
CA ILE A 200 14.32 7.74 -3.23
C ILE A 200 15.53 6.99 -3.80
N SER A 201 16.29 6.29 -2.95
CA SER A 201 17.46 5.52 -3.37
C SER A 201 17.09 4.15 -3.93
N SER A 202 16.13 3.47 -3.30
CA SER A 202 15.61 2.16 -3.75
C SER A 202 14.13 2.00 -3.46
N VAL A 203 13.50 1.07 -4.18
CA VAL A 203 12.17 0.54 -3.89
C VAL A 203 12.25 -0.97 -3.91
N ASP A 204 11.97 -1.61 -2.79
CA ASP A 204 12.03 -3.05 -2.61
C ASP A 204 10.60 -3.61 -2.52
N LEU A 205 10.32 -4.66 -3.30
CA LEU A 205 9.02 -5.33 -3.30
C LEU A 205 9.06 -6.56 -2.39
N HIS A 206 8.07 -6.67 -1.52
CA HIS A 206 7.86 -7.81 -0.63
C HIS A 206 6.54 -8.48 -0.96
N ASP A 207 6.60 -9.77 -1.25
CA ASP A 207 5.43 -10.63 -1.44
C ASP A 207 5.10 -11.28 -0.10
N VAL A 208 4.14 -10.71 0.63
CA VAL A 208 3.71 -11.20 1.94
C VAL A 208 2.26 -11.65 1.91
N THR A 209 1.91 -12.63 2.75
CA THR A 209 0.53 -13.13 2.83
C THR A 209 -0.38 -12.10 3.45
N GLY A 210 0.10 -11.35 4.44
CA GLY A 210 -0.67 -10.32 5.13
C GLY A 210 0.18 -9.17 5.63
N VAL A 211 -0.51 -8.09 5.97
CA VAL A 211 0.07 -6.89 6.59
C VAL A 211 -0.67 -6.64 7.89
N PHE A 212 0.08 -6.46 8.99
CA PHE A 212 -0.45 -6.00 10.27
C PHE A 212 -0.05 -4.54 10.47
N ASP A 213 -1.01 -3.63 10.47
CA ASP A 213 -0.79 -2.18 10.54
C ASP A 213 -0.70 -1.62 11.98
N GLY A 214 -0.57 -2.51 12.98
CA GLY A 214 -0.55 -2.17 14.39
C GLY A 214 -1.91 -2.33 15.08
N SER A 215 -2.99 -2.45 14.31
CA SER A 215 -4.36 -2.66 14.80
C SER A 215 -5.08 -3.79 14.08
N THR A 216 -4.87 -3.93 12.78
CA THR A 216 -5.53 -4.93 11.95
C THR A 216 -4.55 -5.72 11.11
N ALA A 217 -4.83 -7.00 10.92
CA ALA A 217 -4.15 -7.87 9.98
C ALA A 217 -5.08 -8.22 8.81
N GLY A 218 -4.72 -7.83 7.60
CA GLY A 218 -5.47 -8.12 6.37
C GLY A 218 -4.79 -9.17 5.53
N PHE A 219 -5.52 -10.17 5.01
CA PHE A 219 -4.99 -11.23 4.14
C PHE A 219 -6.09 -12.00 3.42
N ALA A 220 -5.69 -12.71 2.35
CA ALA A 220 -6.54 -13.71 1.74
C ALA A 220 -6.45 -15.04 2.51
N VAL A 221 -7.54 -15.78 2.63
CA VAL A 221 -7.62 -17.08 3.33
C VAL A 221 -8.29 -18.13 2.47
N ASP A 222 -7.71 -19.34 2.46
CA ASP A 222 -8.33 -20.57 2.01
C ASP A 222 -9.07 -21.19 3.20
N ALA A 223 -10.40 -21.24 3.12
CA ALA A 223 -11.26 -21.86 4.13
C ALA A 223 -11.60 -23.32 3.81
N GLY A 224 -10.96 -23.89 2.78
CA GLY A 224 -11.19 -25.25 2.29
C GLY A 224 -12.32 -25.34 1.27
N ASN A 225 -12.40 -26.47 0.56
CA ASN A 225 -13.41 -26.77 -0.46
C ASN A 225 -13.49 -25.70 -1.58
N ASN A 226 -12.37 -25.12 -1.98
CA ASN A 226 -12.29 -24.02 -2.96
C ASN A 226 -13.07 -22.76 -2.54
N HIS A 227 -13.17 -22.48 -1.25
CA HIS A 227 -13.71 -21.25 -0.73
C HIS A 227 -12.58 -20.34 -0.27
N TYR A 228 -12.43 -19.21 -0.95
CA TYR A 228 -11.40 -18.22 -0.69
C TYR A 228 -12.05 -16.90 -0.29
N PHE A 229 -11.47 -16.24 0.70
CA PHE A 229 -11.98 -14.97 1.22
C PHE A 229 -10.85 -14.01 1.47
N ASP A 230 -11.14 -12.72 1.31
CA ASP A 230 -10.39 -11.67 1.96
C ASP A 230 -10.99 -11.43 3.33
N VAL A 231 -10.14 -11.24 4.30
CA VAL A 231 -10.55 -11.00 5.68
C VAL A 231 -9.64 -10.00 6.36
N ARG A 232 -10.16 -9.34 7.38
CA ARG A 232 -9.37 -8.58 8.36
C ARG A 232 -9.62 -9.10 9.75
N LEU A 233 -8.53 -9.28 10.48
CA LEU A 233 -8.55 -9.59 11.90
C LEU A 233 -8.14 -8.32 12.65
N GLN A 234 -8.96 -7.89 13.61
CA GLN A 234 -8.67 -6.76 14.48
C GLN A 234 -8.00 -7.25 15.77
N LEU A 235 -6.90 -6.61 16.16
CA LEU A 235 -6.28 -6.85 17.46
C LEU A 235 -7.22 -6.39 18.58
N VAL A 236 -7.53 -7.28 19.52
CA VAL A 236 -8.36 -6.97 20.70
C VAL A 236 -7.54 -7.04 21.97
N ALA A 237 -7.85 -6.17 22.93
CA ALA A 237 -7.18 -6.19 24.22
C ALA A 237 -7.52 -7.48 24.96
N SER A 238 -6.51 -8.23 25.42
CA SER A 238 -6.68 -9.46 26.18
C SER A 238 -5.61 -9.57 27.28
N GLU A 239 -6.03 -10.06 28.46
CA GLU A 239 -5.12 -10.41 29.55
C GLU A 239 -4.41 -11.77 29.31
N SER A 240 -4.94 -12.58 28.39
CA SER A 240 -4.49 -13.95 28.14
C SER A 240 -3.53 -14.11 26.96
N GLY A 241 -3.13 -13.00 26.29
CA GLY A 241 -2.22 -13.05 25.16
C GLY A 241 -2.62 -12.12 24.02
N ILE A 242 -2.03 -12.33 22.83
CA ILE A 242 -2.35 -11.58 21.63
C ILE A 242 -3.57 -12.24 20.99
N VAL A 243 -4.70 -11.55 20.98
CA VAL A 243 -5.98 -12.03 20.47
C VAL A 243 -6.44 -11.12 19.33
N PHE A 244 -6.91 -11.74 18.28
CA PHE A 244 -7.51 -11.08 17.14
C PHE A 244 -8.97 -11.50 17.00
N GLU A 245 -9.82 -10.58 16.58
CA GLU A 245 -11.23 -10.84 16.25
C GLU A 245 -11.46 -10.58 14.75
N LEU A 246 -12.17 -11.49 14.11
CA LEU A 246 -12.56 -11.33 12.71
C LEU A 246 -13.55 -10.18 12.58
N ASP A 247 -13.24 -9.20 11.72
CA ASP A 247 -14.21 -8.17 11.32
C ASP A 247 -15.17 -8.75 10.28
N PRO A 248 -16.45 -9.03 10.63
CA PRO A 248 -17.40 -9.61 9.69
C PRO A 248 -17.69 -8.72 8.49
N GLY A 249 -17.55 -7.39 8.65
CA GLY A 249 -17.72 -6.41 7.58
C GLY A 249 -16.61 -6.43 6.54
N SER A 250 -15.46 -7.05 6.88
CA SER A 250 -14.31 -7.15 5.99
C SER A 250 -14.33 -8.36 5.06
N ILE A 251 -15.25 -9.32 5.29
CA ILE A 251 -15.27 -10.59 4.57
C ILE A 251 -15.71 -10.36 3.11
N VAL A 252 -14.84 -10.63 2.16
CA VAL A 252 -15.13 -10.60 0.73
C VAL A 252 -14.84 -11.97 0.14
N GLN A 253 -15.84 -12.62 -0.45
CA GLN A 253 -15.62 -13.87 -1.16
C GLN A 253 -14.84 -13.64 -2.45
N LEU A 254 -13.81 -14.47 -2.67
CA LEU A 254 -12.98 -14.42 -3.87
C LEU A 254 -13.47 -15.48 -4.86
N THR A 255 -13.48 -15.11 -6.13
CA THR A 255 -13.92 -15.99 -7.22
C THR A 255 -12.81 -16.86 -7.79
N THR A 256 -11.55 -16.53 -7.46
CA THR A 256 -10.35 -17.23 -7.91
C THR A 256 -9.47 -17.56 -6.72
N GLU A 257 -8.68 -18.63 -6.85
CA GLU A 257 -7.68 -19.01 -5.87
C GLU A 257 -6.58 -17.94 -5.75
N PRO A 258 -6.34 -17.38 -4.54
CA PRO A 258 -5.27 -16.41 -4.33
C PRO A 258 -3.89 -17.10 -4.34
N GLY A 259 -2.90 -16.45 -4.96
CA GLY A 259 -1.54 -16.98 -5.09
C GLY A 259 -0.84 -17.13 -3.73
N ASN A 260 -0.84 -16.10 -2.90
CA ASN A 260 -0.29 -16.09 -1.55
C ASN A 260 -1.45 -15.93 -0.55
N ARG A 261 -1.65 -16.90 0.33
CA ARG A 261 -2.83 -16.95 1.21
C ARG A 261 -2.55 -17.66 2.52
N ALA A 262 -3.32 -17.29 3.52
CA ALA A 262 -3.46 -18.05 4.75
C ALA A 262 -4.32 -19.31 4.51
N THR A 263 -4.22 -20.28 5.41
CA THR A 263 -5.04 -21.50 5.38
C THR A 263 -5.76 -21.69 6.70
N PHE A 264 -7.07 -21.79 6.66
CA PHE A 264 -7.87 -22.14 7.84
C PHE A 264 -8.26 -23.61 7.83
N SER A 265 -7.85 -24.34 8.88
CA SER A 265 -8.24 -25.72 9.11
C SER A 265 -9.42 -25.79 10.07
N ALA A 266 -10.61 -26.02 9.52
CA ALA A 266 -11.84 -26.15 10.32
C ALA A 266 -11.85 -27.36 11.26
N GLY A 267 -11.01 -28.37 10.98
CA GLY A 267 -10.95 -29.60 11.80
C GLY A 267 -10.32 -29.39 13.17
N ASN A 268 -9.38 -28.47 13.28
CA ASN A 268 -8.65 -28.15 14.53
C ASN A 268 -8.74 -26.67 14.92
N GLY A 269 -9.45 -25.85 14.15
CA GLY A 269 -9.59 -24.41 14.44
C GLY A 269 -8.30 -23.60 14.27
N THR A 270 -7.38 -24.05 13.40
CA THR A 270 -6.07 -23.39 13.23
C THR A 270 -6.07 -22.54 11.96
N LEU A 271 -5.59 -21.31 12.07
CA LEU A 271 -5.31 -20.41 10.97
C LEU A 271 -3.78 -20.26 10.85
N LEU A 272 -3.23 -20.69 9.72
CA LEU A 272 -1.80 -20.54 9.38
C LEU A 272 -1.65 -19.43 8.35
N ILE A 273 -0.86 -18.41 8.68
CA ILE A 273 -0.50 -17.30 7.78
C ILE A 273 1.00 -17.44 7.46
N PRO A 274 1.38 -17.75 6.21
CA PRO A 274 2.76 -18.03 5.84
C PRO A 274 3.74 -16.88 6.14
N SER A 275 3.31 -15.62 5.92
CA SER A 275 4.14 -14.44 6.21
C SER A 275 3.28 -13.22 6.50
N VAL A 276 3.67 -12.43 7.50
CA VAL A 276 3.01 -11.18 7.86
C VAL A 276 4.06 -10.10 8.04
N MET A 277 3.91 -8.99 7.35
CA MET A 277 4.73 -7.81 7.59
C MET A 277 4.14 -7.03 8.76
N ILE A 278 4.94 -6.74 9.79
CA ILE A 278 4.49 -6.12 11.04
C ILE A 278 5.07 -4.72 11.29
N ASP A 279 6.12 -4.36 10.59
CA ASP A 279 6.68 -3.01 10.52
C ASP A 279 7.48 -2.84 9.20
N GLU A 280 8.15 -1.71 9.02
CA GLU A 280 8.88 -1.37 7.80
C GLU A 280 10.02 -2.35 7.43
N THR A 281 10.47 -3.18 8.39
CA THR A 281 11.65 -4.05 8.25
C THR A 281 11.41 -5.50 8.63
N THR A 282 10.31 -5.78 9.35
CA THR A 282 10.09 -7.08 9.98
C THR A 282 8.97 -7.85 9.29
N ILE A 283 9.31 -9.04 8.79
CA ILE A 283 8.37 -10.03 8.29
C ILE A 283 8.48 -11.26 9.18
N VAL A 284 7.40 -11.58 9.90
CA VAL A 284 7.27 -12.82 10.65
C VAL A 284 6.70 -13.91 9.76
N LYS A 285 7.15 -15.15 9.96
CA LYS A 285 6.75 -16.29 9.14
C LYS A 285 5.98 -17.31 9.98
N ASN A 286 5.23 -18.16 9.29
CA ASN A 286 4.51 -19.28 9.90
C ASN A 286 3.67 -18.84 11.12
N VAL A 287 2.96 -17.72 11.00
CA VAL A 287 2.09 -17.20 12.06
C VAL A 287 0.92 -18.14 12.25
N VAL A 288 0.81 -18.73 13.44
CA VAL A 288 -0.23 -19.69 13.80
C VAL A 288 -1.18 -19.06 14.81
N LEU A 289 -2.44 -18.99 14.45
CA LEU A 289 -3.52 -18.54 15.30
C LEU A 289 -4.48 -19.70 15.58
N ALA A 290 -4.93 -19.88 16.83
CA ALA A 290 -5.96 -20.83 17.20
C ALA A 290 -7.29 -20.14 17.42
N LEU A 291 -8.38 -20.65 16.85
CA LEU A 291 -9.74 -20.21 17.11
C LEU A 291 -10.12 -20.56 18.55
N THR A 292 -10.18 -19.57 19.43
CA THR A 292 -10.43 -19.74 20.87
C THR A 292 -11.87 -19.42 21.26
N ASP A 293 -12.53 -18.53 20.51
CA ASP A 293 -13.97 -18.29 20.63
C ASP A 293 -14.64 -18.36 19.25
N PRO A 294 -15.40 -19.44 18.97
CA PRO A 294 -16.08 -19.60 17.70
C PRO A 294 -17.35 -18.74 17.54
N VAL A 295 -17.83 -18.12 18.59
CA VAL A 295 -19.05 -17.28 18.53
C VAL A 295 -18.70 -15.88 18.06
N SER A 296 -17.63 -15.30 18.62
CA SER A 296 -17.11 -13.99 18.23
C SER A 296 -15.98 -14.08 17.19
N PHE A 297 -15.61 -15.31 16.74
CA PHE A 297 -14.48 -15.56 15.83
C PHE A 297 -13.16 -14.95 16.33
N GLN A 298 -12.86 -15.21 17.61
CA GLN A 298 -11.57 -14.80 18.19
C GLN A 298 -10.50 -15.86 17.98
N PHE A 299 -9.32 -15.37 17.60
CA PHE A 299 -8.13 -16.14 17.33
C PHE A 299 -7.01 -15.70 18.26
N THR A 300 -6.43 -16.63 19.01
CA THR A 300 -5.28 -16.36 19.86
C THR A 300 -3.99 -16.76 19.14
N LEU A 301 -2.98 -15.91 19.23
CA LEU A 301 -1.65 -16.21 18.68
C LEU A 301 -1.02 -17.38 19.45
N VAL A 302 -0.64 -18.44 18.72
CA VAL A 302 0.03 -19.63 19.25
C VAL A 302 1.54 -19.51 19.09
N GLY A 303 2.00 -19.00 17.95
CA GLY A 303 3.42 -18.80 17.67
C GLY A 303 3.69 -18.32 16.27
N PHE A 304 4.96 -18.01 15.99
CA PHE A 304 5.51 -17.60 14.69
C PHE A 304 7.02 -17.85 14.64
N GLU A 305 7.63 -17.75 13.48
CA GLU A 305 9.08 -17.80 13.24
C GLU A 305 9.63 -16.46 12.72
#